data_ab3f9b04bac98b9f96f36c7078ced3e7
#
_entry.id   ab3f9b04bac98b9f96f36c7078ced3e7
#
_cell.length_a   1.000
_cell.length_b   1.000
_cell.length_c   1.000
_cell.angle_alpha   90.00
_cell.angle_beta   90.00
_cell.angle_gamma   90.00
#
_symmetry.space_group_name_H-M   'P 1'
#
loop_
_entity.id
_entity.type
_entity.pdbx_description
1 polymer ?
#
loop_
_entity_poly.entity_id
_entity_poly.type
_entity_poly.pdbx_seq_one_letter_code
_entity_poly.pdbx_strand_id
1 'polypeptide(L)'
;EYVPKAARKGGITGEVLLQLIESRLDNVVFRLGISPTRDGARHLIGHRHILVNGKIVNIPSMELRPGDLISVRERSKSLEVIINSLSGRGSQYPWLEWDSALMTGKFTSYPERDQIPENIKEQLIVELYSK
;
A
#
# COMPACT_ATOMS: atom_id res chain seq x y z
N GLU A 1 -2.91 9.11 -16.77
CA GLU A 1 -1.61 8.70 -16.25
C GLU A 1 -1.11 9.72 -15.24
N TYR A 2 -0.76 9.23 -14.08
CA TYR A 2 -0.30 10.12 -13.02
C TYR A 2 1.20 10.39 -13.13
N VAL A 3 1.56 11.67 -13.18
CA VAL A 3 2.96 12.09 -13.13
C VAL A 3 3.13 12.97 -11.90
N PRO A 4 3.97 12.56 -10.94
CA PRO A 4 4.16 13.35 -9.72
C PRO A 4 4.67 14.76 -10.04
N LYS A 5 4.16 15.74 -9.30
CA LYS A 5 4.61 17.13 -9.50
C LYS A 5 6.10 17.29 -9.31
N ALA A 6 6.69 16.56 -8.39
CA ALA A 6 8.12 16.58 -8.16
C ALA A 6 8.89 16.14 -9.40
N ALA A 7 8.36 15.18 -10.15
CA ALA A 7 8.96 14.71 -11.39
C ALA A 7 9.02 15.81 -12.42
N ARG A 8 7.95 16.58 -12.53
CA ARG A 8 7.86 17.65 -13.53
C ARG A 8 8.81 18.80 -13.27
N LYS A 9 9.16 19.00 -12.01
CA LYS A 9 10.05 20.09 -11.63
C LYS A 9 11.52 19.72 -11.68
N GLY A 10 11.82 18.51 -12.12
CA GLY A 10 13.20 18.05 -12.23
C GLY A 10 13.92 17.88 -10.91
N GLY A 11 13.21 18.03 -9.81
CA GLY A 11 13.78 17.88 -8.48
C GLY A 11 13.54 16.53 -7.85
N ILE A 12 13.31 15.49 -8.67
CA ILE A 12 13.00 14.19 -8.13
C ILE A 12 14.22 13.52 -7.57
N THR A 13 14.15 13.18 -6.31
CA THR A 13 15.10 12.28 -5.68
C THR A 13 14.48 10.89 -5.65
N GLY A 14 15.31 9.86 -5.52
CA GLY A 14 14.80 8.51 -5.31
C GLY A 14 13.90 8.41 -4.10
N GLU A 15 14.17 9.22 -3.08
CA GLU A 15 13.35 9.28 -1.87
C GLU A 15 11.91 9.71 -2.17
N VAL A 16 11.73 10.76 -2.96
CA VAL A 16 10.38 11.24 -3.31
C VAL A 16 9.62 10.18 -4.08
N LEU A 17 10.26 9.53 -5.04
CA LEU A 17 9.65 8.47 -5.81
C LEU A 17 9.25 7.30 -4.92
N LEU A 18 10.11 6.91 -4.00
CA LEU A 18 9.81 5.82 -3.06
C LEU A 18 8.62 6.16 -2.18
N GLN A 19 8.54 7.40 -1.69
CA GLN A 19 7.40 7.83 -0.89
C GLN A 19 6.09 7.78 -1.68
N LEU A 20 6.12 8.16 -2.95
CA LEU A 20 4.93 8.11 -3.79
C LEU A 20 4.48 6.68 -4.03
N ILE A 21 5.41 5.75 -4.22
CA ILE A 21 5.07 4.34 -4.39
C ILE A 21 4.55 3.75 -3.09
N GLU A 22 5.18 4.07 -1.96
CA GLU A 22 4.76 3.54 -0.67
C GLU A 22 3.39 4.06 -0.24
N SER A 23 2.93 5.18 -0.80
CA SER A 23 1.60 5.71 -0.51
C SER A 23 0.51 5.15 -1.43
N ARG A 24 0.85 4.29 -2.39
CA ARG A 24 -0.16 3.63 -3.22
C ARG A 24 -0.92 2.60 -2.40
N LEU A 25 -2.22 2.49 -2.66
CA LEU A 25 -3.06 1.56 -1.94
C LEU A 25 -2.59 0.11 -2.08
N ASP A 26 -2.21 -0.31 -3.31
CA ASP A 26 -1.73 -1.68 -3.53
C ASP A 26 -0.49 -1.98 -2.69
N ASN A 27 0.41 -1.03 -2.59
CA ASN A 27 1.61 -1.20 -1.80
C ASN A 27 1.30 -1.26 -0.30
N VAL A 28 0.39 -0.44 0.18
CA VAL A 28 0.00 -0.43 1.59
C VAL A 28 -0.72 -1.73 1.96
N VAL A 29 -1.61 -2.22 1.11
CA VAL A 29 -2.29 -3.50 1.33
C VAL A 29 -1.26 -4.63 1.45
N PHE A 30 -0.26 -4.62 0.59
CA PHE A 30 0.84 -5.59 0.65
C PHE A 30 1.64 -5.44 1.96
N ARG A 31 2.03 -4.22 2.31
CA ARG A 31 2.84 -3.96 3.50
C ARG A 31 2.10 -4.29 4.79
N LEU A 32 0.80 -4.09 4.83
CA LEU A 32 -0.01 -4.45 6.00
C LEU A 32 -0.13 -5.98 6.18
N GLY A 33 0.20 -6.74 5.15
CA GLY A 33 0.12 -8.19 5.22
C GLY A 33 -1.22 -8.76 4.79
N ILE A 34 -2.11 -7.93 4.27
CA ILE A 34 -3.41 -8.40 3.78
C ILE A 34 -3.23 -9.28 2.55
N SER A 35 -2.20 -9.01 1.75
CA SER A 35 -1.82 -9.84 0.61
C SER A 35 -0.34 -10.15 0.67
N PRO A 36 0.08 -11.37 0.28
CA PRO A 36 1.51 -11.74 0.30
C PRO A 36 2.30 -11.12 -0.84
N THR A 37 1.64 -10.56 -1.85
CA THR A 37 2.30 -9.94 -3.00
C THR A 37 1.58 -8.66 -3.40
N ARG A 38 2.29 -7.79 -4.13
CA ARG A 38 1.68 -6.58 -4.69
C ARG A 38 0.65 -6.91 -5.76
N ASP A 39 0.90 -7.95 -6.57
CA ASP A 39 -0.08 -8.38 -7.56
C ASP A 39 -1.35 -8.88 -6.90
N GLY A 40 -1.22 -9.66 -5.83
CA GLY A 40 -2.37 -10.11 -5.04
C GLY A 40 -3.12 -8.94 -4.45
N ALA A 41 -2.40 -7.93 -3.96
CA ALA A 41 -3.03 -6.72 -3.43
C ALA A 41 -3.85 -6.01 -4.49
N ARG A 42 -3.30 -5.85 -5.69
CA ARG A 42 -4.04 -5.24 -6.81
C ARG A 42 -5.30 -6.02 -7.14
N HIS A 43 -5.21 -7.35 -7.10
CA HIS A 43 -6.35 -8.22 -7.35
C HIS A 43 -7.45 -8.04 -6.30
N LEU A 44 -7.07 -8.02 -5.03
CA LEU A 44 -8.04 -7.83 -3.93
C LEU A 44 -8.73 -6.47 -4.04
N ILE A 45 -7.98 -5.42 -4.35
CA ILE A 45 -8.54 -4.09 -4.50
C ILE A 45 -9.50 -4.04 -5.70
N GLY A 46 -9.09 -4.60 -6.83
CA GLY A 46 -9.92 -4.64 -8.04
C GLY A 46 -11.22 -5.39 -7.84
N HIS A 47 -11.22 -6.40 -6.98
CA HIS A 47 -12.41 -7.18 -6.66
C HIS A 47 -13.19 -6.61 -5.47
N ARG A 48 -12.87 -5.41 -5.04
CA ARG A 48 -13.62 -4.66 -4.02
C ARG A 48 -13.63 -5.29 -2.64
N HIS A 49 -12.55 -5.95 -2.27
CA HIS A 49 -12.40 -6.52 -0.92
C HIS A 49 -11.86 -5.52 0.09
N ILE A 50 -11.43 -4.35 -0.36
CA ILE A 50 -10.72 -3.37 0.47
C ILE A 50 -11.53 -2.07 0.57
N LEU A 51 -11.54 -1.51 1.79
CA LEU A 51 -12.17 -0.23 2.07
C LEU A 51 -11.09 0.80 2.42
N VAL A 52 -11.32 2.05 2.03
CA VAL A 52 -10.52 3.18 2.49
C VAL A 52 -11.48 4.16 3.15
N ASN A 53 -11.21 4.44 4.43
CA ASN A 53 -12.06 5.31 5.24
C ASN A 53 -13.53 4.86 5.21
N GLY A 54 -13.75 3.55 5.25
CA GLY A 54 -15.08 2.95 5.29
C GLY A 54 -15.79 2.84 3.95
N LYS A 55 -15.13 3.23 2.85
CA LYS A 55 -15.73 3.19 1.52
C LYS A 55 -15.04 2.15 0.64
N ILE A 56 -15.84 1.39 -0.10
CA ILE A 56 -15.29 0.41 -1.05
C ILE A 56 -14.53 1.13 -2.15
N VAL A 57 -13.31 0.67 -2.43
CA VAL A 57 -12.47 1.22 -3.50
C VAL A 57 -12.05 0.10 -4.43
N ASN A 58 -11.73 0.45 -5.68
CA ASN A 58 -11.32 -0.53 -6.67
C ASN A 58 -10.14 -0.06 -7.53
N ILE A 59 -9.45 0.99 -7.10
CA ILE A 59 -8.32 1.55 -7.83
C ILE A 59 -7.02 1.26 -7.07
N PRO A 60 -6.20 0.29 -7.53
CA PRO A 60 -4.97 -0.07 -6.81
C PRO A 60 -3.95 1.06 -6.71
N SER A 61 -3.93 1.96 -7.69
CA SER A 61 -2.98 3.07 -7.72
C SER A 61 -3.42 4.28 -6.91
N MET A 62 -4.54 4.18 -6.19
CA MET A 62 -5.02 5.27 -5.35
C MET A 62 -3.94 5.69 -4.37
N GLU A 63 -3.70 7.00 -4.27
CA GLU A 63 -2.73 7.54 -3.31
C GLU A 63 -3.38 7.77 -1.97
N LEU A 64 -2.73 7.27 -0.92
CA LEU A 64 -3.17 7.45 0.45
C LEU A 64 -2.49 8.66 1.06
N ARG A 65 -3.13 9.21 2.08
CA ARG A 65 -2.60 10.35 2.86
C ARG A 65 -2.51 9.96 4.31
N PRO A 66 -1.62 10.59 5.08
CA PRO A 66 -1.55 10.32 6.52
C PRO A 66 -2.93 10.48 7.18
N GLY A 67 -3.30 9.48 7.95
CA GLY A 67 -4.60 9.41 8.59
C GLY A 67 -5.61 8.51 7.90
N ASP A 68 -5.36 8.09 6.67
CA ASP A 68 -6.28 7.20 5.97
C ASP A 68 -6.31 5.81 6.62
N LEU A 69 -7.51 5.26 6.73
CA LEU A 69 -7.74 3.93 7.28
C LEU A 69 -8.01 2.94 6.15
N ILE A 70 -7.30 1.83 6.17
CA ILE A 70 -7.44 0.77 5.19
C ILE A 70 -7.98 -0.47 5.91
N SER A 71 -9.09 -1.00 5.44
CA SER A 71 -9.70 -2.17 6.10
C SER A 71 -10.15 -3.19 5.07
N VAL A 72 -10.37 -4.41 5.57
CA VAL A 72 -10.92 -5.48 4.76
C VAL A 72 -12.44 -5.40 4.87
N ARG A 73 -13.12 -5.49 3.72
CA ARG A 73 -14.57 -5.50 3.67
C ARG A 73 -15.11 -6.62 4.56
N GLU A 74 -16.17 -6.36 5.32
CA GLU A 74 -16.67 -7.30 6.32
C GLU A 74 -16.86 -8.71 5.78
N ARG A 75 -17.54 -8.84 4.66
CA ARG A 75 -17.80 -10.18 4.06
C ARG A 75 -16.57 -10.81 3.42
N SER A 76 -15.48 -10.08 3.32
CA SER A 76 -14.22 -10.59 2.76
C SER A 76 -13.25 -11.03 3.85
N LYS A 77 -13.55 -10.78 5.11
CA LYS A 77 -12.65 -11.11 6.22
C LYS A 77 -12.41 -12.60 6.38
N SER A 78 -13.32 -13.42 5.86
CA SER A 78 -13.19 -14.88 5.93
C SER A 78 -12.48 -15.49 4.72
N LEU A 79 -12.03 -14.69 3.77
CA LEU A 79 -11.30 -15.21 2.61
C LEU A 79 -9.99 -15.85 3.05
N GLU A 80 -9.78 -17.09 2.63
CA GLU A 80 -8.60 -17.86 3.00
C GLU A 80 -7.29 -17.18 2.61
N VAL A 81 -7.26 -16.56 1.43
CA VAL A 81 -6.06 -15.89 0.94
C VAL A 81 -5.67 -14.75 1.89
N ILE A 82 -6.63 -14.03 2.43
CA ILE A 82 -6.37 -12.93 3.35
C ILE A 82 -5.95 -13.48 4.72
N ILE A 83 -6.68 -14.47 5.23
CA ILE A 83 -6.37 -15.07 6.52
C ILE A 83 -4.97 -15.68 6.52
N ASN A 84 -4.62 -16.42 5.47
CA ASN A 84 -3.30 -17.04 5.35
C ASN A 84 -2.20 -15.99 5.24
N SER A 85 -2.43 -14.92 4.51
CA SER A 85 -1.46 -13.84 4.38
C SER A 85 -1.21 -13.17 5.73
N LEU A 86 -2.27 -12.86 6.46
CA LEU A 86 -2.14 -12.19 7.75
C LEU A 86 -1.48 -13.07 8.80
N SER A 87 -1.71 -14.38 8.77
CA SER A 87 -1.06 -15.30 9.72
C SER A 87 0.43 -15.43 9.47
N GLY A 88 0.88 -15.19 8.23
CA GLY A 88 2.30 -15.15 7.90
C GLY A 88 2.93 -13.76 8.02
N ARG A 89 2.18 -12.80 8.55
CA ARG A 89 2.64 -11.42 8.65
C ARG A 89 3.81 -11.32 9.64
N GLY A 90 4.95 -10.88 9.14
CA GLY A 90 6.15 -10.84 9.95
C GLY A 90 6.60 -9.45 10.32
N SER A 91 6.72 -8.56 9.35
CA SER A 91 7.33 -7.24 9.56
C SER A 91 6.29 -6.19 9.86
N GLN A 92 6.67 -5.25 10.73
CA GLN A 92 5.88 -4.06 10.96
C GLN A 92 6.68 -2.87 10.45
N TYR A 93 5.98 -1.84 10.00
CA TYR A 93 6.61 -0.65 9.42
C TYR A 93 6.25 0.59 10.25
N PRO A 94 7.19 1.50 10.48
CA PRO A 94 6.93 2.67 11.34
C PRO A 94 5.83 3.59 10.83
N TRP A 95 5.57 3.60 9.52
CA TRP A 95 4.57 4.49 8.94
C TRP A 95 3.19 3.82 8.78
N LEU A 96 3.02 2.61 9.32
CA LEU A 96 1.77 1.88 9.24
C LEU A 96 1.41 1.32 10.61
N GLU A 97 0.12 1.32 10.93
CA GLU A 97 -0.42 0.66 12.11
C GLU A 97 -1.39 -0.42 11.68
N TRP A 98 -1.48 -1.46 12.45
CA TRP A 98 -2.38 -2.58 12.14
C TRP A 98 -3.12 -3.04 13.38
N ASP A 99 -4.46 -3.14 13.28
CA ASP A 99 -5.32 -3.69 14.34
C ASP A 99 -5.87 -5.03 13.85
N SER A 100 -5.36 -6.12 14.42
CA SER A 100 -5.75 -7.46 14.01
C SER A 100 -7.20 -7.77 14.33
N ALA A 101 -7.71 -7.26 15.41
CA ALA A 101 -9.10 -7.53 15.83
C ALA A 101 -10.09 -6.94 14.84
N LEU A 102 -9.80 -5.74 14.34
CA LEU A 102 -10.67 -5.05 13.38
C LEU A 102 -10.27 -5.28 11.94
N MET A 103 -9.13 -5.92 11.70
CA MET A 103 -8.53 -6.07 10.37
C MET A 103 -8.47 -4.73 9.65
N THR A 104 -7.96 -3.73 10.35
CA THR A 104 -7.88 -2.35 9.89
C THR A 104 -6.47 -1.84 10.08
N GLY A 105 -5.94 -1.19 9.04
CA GLY A 105 -4.64 -0.54 9.09
C GLY A 105 -4.79 0.96 8.96
N LYS A 106 -3.75 1.69 9.35
CA LYS A 106 -3.71 3.14 9.24
C LYS A 106 -2.40 3.56 8.61
N PHE A 107 -2.46 4.44 7.62
CA PHE A 107 -1.31 5.08 7.01
C PHE A 107 -0.99 6.31 7.87
N THR A 108 0.00 6.20 8.75
CA THR A 108 0.22 7.23 9.78
C THR A 108 1.06 8.41 9.28
N SER A 109 2.00 8.14 8.38
CA SER A 109 2.88 9.18 7.84
C SER A 109 3.51 8.68 6.56
N TYR A 110 4.14 9.58 5.81
CA TYR A 110 4.96 9.15 4.68
C TYR A 110 6.24 8.52 5.22
N PRO A 111 6.68 7.39 4.64
CA PRO A 111 7.90 6.74 5.12
C PRO A 111 9.13 7.57 4.75
N GLU A 112 10.16 7.50 5.59
CA GLU A 112 11.45 8.06 5.28
C GLU A 112 12.28 7.05 4.50
N ARG A 113 13.28 7.51 3.76
CA ARG A 113 14.09 6.66 2.90
C ARG A 113 14.71 5.47 3.66
N ASP A 114 15.21 5.72 4.86
CA ASP A 114 15.85 4.70 5.66
C ASP A 114 14.88 3.69 6.28
N GLN A 115 13.59 4.00 6.30
CA GLN A 115 12.55 3.09 6.78
C GLN A 115 12.11 2.10 5.72
N ILE A 116 12.32 2.43 4.45
CA ILE A 116 11.89 1.60 3.33
C ILE A 116 12.92 0.49 3.10
N PRO A 117 12.47 -0.78 2.96
CA PRO A 117 13.39 -1.89 2.72
C PRO A 117 14.27 -1.68 1.50
N GLU A 118 15.54 -2.06 1.63
CA GLU A 118 16.54 -1.84 0.59
C GLU A 118 16.32 -2.63 -0.69
N ASN A 119 15.50 -3.64 -0.66
CA ASN A 119 15.24 -4.46 -1.83
C ASN A 119 14.40 -3.76 -2.90
N ILE A 120 13.92 -2.54 -2.62
CA ILE A 120 13.21 -1.75 -3.62
C ILE A 120 14.24 -0.92 -4.38
N LYS A 121 14.35 -1.19 -5.69
CA LYS A 121 15.29 -0.50 -6.56
C LYS A 121 14.58 0.62 -7.30
N GLU A 122 15.30 1.71 -7.53
CA GLU A 122 14.75 2.85 -8.27
C GLU A 122 14.28 2.47 -9.67
N GLN A 123 14.92 1.49 -10.27
CA GLN A 123 14.51 0.96 -11.57
C GLN A 123 13.07 0.43 -11.54
N LEU A 124 12.69 -0.25 -10.45
CA LEU A 124 11.33 -0.75 -10.31
C LEU A 124 10.33 0.40 -10.20
N ILE A 125 10.74 1.50 -9.58
CA ILE A 125 9.90 2.68 -9.43
C ILE A 125 9.60 3.26 -10.82
N VAL A 126 10.63 3.41 -11.65
CA VAL A 126 10.48 3.92 -13.00
C VAL A 126 9.55 3.04 -13.81
N GLU A 127 9.70 1.73 -13.71
CA GLU A 127 8.84 0.79 -14.42
C GLU A 127 7.38 0.93 -14.02
N LEU A 128 7.11 1.10 -12.71
CA LEU A 128 5.74 1.25 -12.23
C LEU A 128 5.07 2.50 -12.77
N TYR A 129 5.80 3.59 -12.89
CA TYR A 129 5.23 4.85 -13.38
C TYR A 129 5.29 5.01 -14.89
N SER A 130 6.00 4.13 -15.58
CA SER A 130 6.10 4.17 -17.05
C SER A 130 4.96 3.43 -17.74
N LYS A 131 4.18 2.68 -17.01
CA LYS A 131 3.10 1.87 -17.61
C LYS A 131 1.81 2.67 -17.80
#